data_85c5f860c247e8965ab677c753a5b7e4
#
_entry.id   85c5f860c247e8965ab677c753a5b7e4
#
_cell.length_a   1.000
_cell.length_b   1.000
_cell.length_c   1.000
_cell.angle_alpha   90.00
_cell.angle_beta   90.00
_cell.angle_gamma   90.00
#
_symmetry.space_group_name_H-M   'P 1'
#
loop_
_entity.id
_entity.type
_entity.pdbx_description
1 polymer ?
#
loop_
_entity_poly.entity_id
_entity_poly.type
_entity_poly.pdbx_seq_one_letter_code
_entity_poly.pdbx_strand_id
1 'polypeptide(L)'
;MSVLIIVESENKLLKRNAAEVASYGVAFAEKLNISCAALAFHATNANELGQYGVAKVIHVSNVSTHFDANAYANAIHGFASQNNVTHIIMGSSADAKFIAPLLAAKLNAGYAPNVIALPDELSPITVKRTAFTNKAFVHTQLLTACTVIGVGNNAF
;
A
#
# COMPACT_ATOMS: atom_id res chain seq x y z
N MET A 1 -7.44 -14.30 1.90
CA MET A 1 -7.44 -12.90 1.40
C MET A 1 -7.05 -11.99 2.53
N SER A 2 -6.13 -11.06 2.31
CA SER A 2 -5.72 -10.09 3.32
C SER A 2 -5.18 -8.83 2.65
N VAL A 3 -5.16 -7.72 3.41
CA VAL A 3 -4.56 -6.46 3.02
C VAL A 3 -3.18 -6.33 3.63
N LEU A 4 -2.20 -5.96 2.83
CA LEU A 4 -0.86 -5.58 3.28
C LEU A 4 -0.66 -4.08 3.08
N ILE A 5 -0.45 -3.38 4.16
CA ILE A 5 -0.20 -1.94 4.17
C ILE A 5 1.31 -1.73 4.17
N ILE A 6 1.84 -1.06 3.16
CA ILE A 6 3.27 -0.75 3.08
C ILE A 6 3.51 0.66 3.58
N VAL A 7 4.25 0.78 4.66
CA VAL A 7 4.63 2.08 5.22
C VAL A 7 6.11 2.34 5.02
N GLU A 8 6.41 3.57 4.66
CA GLU A 8 7.77 4.04 4.41
C GLU A 8 8.36 4.69 5.66
N SER A 9 9.67 4.60 5.78
CA SER A 9 10.44 5.31 6.80
C SER A 9 11.53 6.19 6.18
N GLU A 10 11.92 7.19 6.93
CA GLU A 10 13.07 8.04 6.67
C GLU A 10 13.78 8.30 7.99
N ASN A 11 15.10 8.22 8.00
CA ASN A 11 15.90 8.35 9.25
C ASN A 11 15.39 7.45 10.39
N LYS A 12 14.98 6.23 10.07
CA LYS A 12 14.43 5.22 11.00
C LYS A 12 13.09 5.60 11.65
N LEU A 13 12.40 6.62 11.18
CA LEU A 13 11.07 7.02 11.63
C LEU A 13 10.07 6.88 10.48
N LEU A 14 8.82 6.60 10.80
CA LEU A 14 7.74 6.58 9.82
C LEU A 14 7.65 7.92 9.10
N LYS A 15 7.52 7.88 7.78
CA LYS A 15 7.22 9.09 7.00
C LYS A 15 5.84 9.63 7.38
N ARG A 16 5.63 10.95 7.22
CA ARG A 16 4.40 11.64 7.59
C ARG A 16 3.13 11.02 7.00
N ASN A 17 3.21 10.48 5.78
CA ASN A 17 2.08 9.85 5.10
C ASN A 17 1.76 8.44 5.60
N ALA A 18 2.57 7.85 6.48
CA ALA A 18 2.36 6.49 6.98
C ALA A 18 1.02 6.35 7.72
N ALA A 19 0.61 7.38 8.48
CA ALA A 19 -0.66 7.42 9.19
C ALA A 19 -1.85 7.37 8.22
N GLU A 20 -1.80 8.17 7.16
CA GLU A 20 -2.84 8.23 6.11
C GLU A 20 -2.97 6.89 5.39
N VAL A 21 -1.82 6.31 4.97
CA VAL A 21 -1.78 5.01 4.30
C VAL A 21 -2.31 3.90 5.21
N ALA A 22 -1.97 3.94 6.51
CA ALA A 22 -2.46 2.99 7.49
C ALA A 22 -3.97 3.10 7.67
N SER A 23 -4.50 4.32 7.88
CA SER A 23 -5.94 4.57 8.04
C SER A 23 -6.73 4.11 6.81
N TYR A 24 -6.24 4.45 5.61
CA TYR A 24 -6.86 3.99 4.36
C TYR A 24 -6.87 2.46 4.26
N GLY A 25 -5.74 1.81 4.54
CA GLY A 25 -5.60 0.36 4.44
C GLY A 25 -6.49 -0.40 5.42
N VAL A 26 -6.64 0.12 6.64
CA VAL A 26 -7.57 -0.43 7.66
C VAL A 26 -9.01 -0.28 7.18
N ALA A 27 -9.43 0.92 6.78
CA ALA A 27 -10.79 1.16 6.29
C ALA A 27 -11.11 0.35 5.02
N PHE A 28 -10.12 0.15 4.13
CA PHE A 28 -10.25 -0.72 2.96
C PHE A 28 -10.47 -2.20 3.38
N ALA A 29 -9.70 -2.69 4.35
CA ALA A 29 -9.83 -4.05 4.86
C ALA A 29 -11.18 -4.28 5.55
N GLU A 30 -11.64 -3.32 6.35
CA GLU A 30 -12.95 -3.33 6.99
C GLU A 30 -14.08 -3.40 5.95
N LYS A 31 -13.99 -2.59 4.90
CA LYS A 31 -14.99 -2.58 3.82
C LYS A 31 -15.10 -3.92 3.10
N LEU A 32 -14.00 -4.66 2.98
CA LEU A 32 -13.94 -6.01 2.42
C LEU A 32 -14.21 -7.12 3.46
N ASN A 33 -14.28 -6.78 4.74
CA ASN A 33 -14.36 -7.72 5.86
C ASN A 33 -13.23 -8.76 5.85
N ILE A 34 -11.99 -8.30 5.65
CA ILE A 34 -10.78 -9.13 5.65
C ILE A 34 -9.73 -8.55 6.60
N SER A 35 -8.75 -9.37 6.98
CA SER A 35 -7.66 -8.95 7.86
C SER A 35 -6.67 -8.02 7.16
N CYS A 36 -6.01 -7.15 7.94
CA CYS A 36 -4.89 -6.33 7.48
C CYS A 36 -3.67 -6.43 8.40
N ALA A 37 -2.51 -6.18 7.83
CA ALA A 37 -1.26 -6.02 8.54
C ALA A 37 -0.42 -4.93 7.85
N ALA A 38 0.44 -4.25 8.61
CA ALA A 38 1.40 -3.32 8.05
C ALA A 38 2.79 -3.96 7.95
N LEU A 39 3.50 -3.62 6.89
CA LEU A 39 4.90 -3.96 6.66
C LEU A 39 5.71 -2.66 6.69
N ALA A 40 6.64 -2.57 7.64
CA ALA A 40 7.45 -1.38 7.87
C ALA A 40 8.94 -1.70 7.64
N PHE A 41 9.59 -0.89 6.81
CA PHE A 41 11.01 -0.98 6.54
C PHE A 41 11.78 -0.04 7.46
N HIS A 42 12.70 -0.58 8.26
CA HIS A 42 13.65 0.17 9.11
C HIS A 42 13.02 1.20 10.08
N ALA A 43 11.71 1.17 10.33
CA ALA A 43 11.06 2.11 11.26
C ALA A 43 11.16 1.63 12.70
N THR A 44 11.67 2.45 13.60
CA THR A 44 11.75 2.16 15.04
C THR A 44 10.43 2.46 15.77
N ASN A 45 9.63 3.38 15.23
CA ASN A 45 8.35 3.82 15.79
C ASN A 45 7.13 3.20 15.09
N ALA A 46 7.31 2.08 14.36
CA ALA A 46 6.23 1.47 13.58
C ALA A 46 5.03 1.00 14.45
N ASN A 47 5.23 0.79 15.75
CA ASN A 47 4.15 0.44 16.69
C ASN A 47 3.10 1.56 16.83
N GLU A 48 3.43 2.80 16.50
CA GLU A 48 2.48 3.92 16.47
C GLU A 48 1.32 3.67 15.50
N LEU A 49 1.51 2.79 14.50
CA LEU A 49 0.46 2.42 13.54
C LEU A 49 -0.75 1.75 14.22
N GLY A 50 -0.59 1.22 15.43
CA GLY A 50 -1.70 0.70 16.24
C GLY A 50 -2.77 1.76 16.53
N GLN A 51 -2.41 3.03 16.64
CA GLN A 51 -3.33 4.15 16.85
C GLN A 51 -4.27 4.38 15.64
N TYR A 52 -3.89 3.87 14.47
CA TYR A 52 -4.65 3.95 13.22
C TYR A 52 -5.38 2.63 12.88
N GLY A 53 -5.52 1.72 13.88
CA GLY A 53 -6.27 0.48 13.73
C GLY A 53 -5.45 -0.70 13.17
N VAL A 54 -4.15 -0.55 12.96
CA VAL A 54 -3.30 -1.65 12.49
C VAL A 54 -3.02 -2.62 13.64
N ALA A 55 -3.62 -3.82 13.55
CA ALA A 55 -3.48 -4.84 14.60
C ALA A 55 -2.11 -5.55 14.61
N LYS A 56 -1.43 -5.63 13.46
CA LYS A 56 -0.16 -6.33 13.32
C LYS A 56 0.81 -5.53 12.45
N VAL A 57 2.00 -5.31 12.98
CA VAL A 57 3.10 -4.67 12.25
C VAL A 57 4.24 -5.66 12.07
N ILE A 58 4.72 -5.80 10.85
CA ILE A 58 5.86 -6.65 10.48
C ILE A 58 7.04 -5.74 10.16
N HIS A 59 8.14 -5.93 10.86
CA HIS A 59 9.37 -5.19 10.64
C HIS A 59 10.25 -5.93 9.65
N VAL A 60 10.68 -5.23 8.59
CA VAL A 60 11.64 -5.74 7.62
C VAL A 60 12.97 -5.03 7.81
N SER A 61 13.99 -5.79 8.18
CA SER A 61 15.35 -5.28 8.44
C SER A 61 16.40 -5.86 7.50
N ASN A 62 16.05 -6.83 6.68
CA ASN A 62 16.98 -7.55 5.80
C ASN A 62 17.11 -6.93 4.39
N VAL A 63 16.56 -5.76 4.18
CA VAL A 63 16.73 -4.97 2.96
C VAL A 63 17.71 -3.82 3.24
N SER A 64 18.51 -3.43 2.26
CA SER A 64 19.43 -2.30 2.41
C SER A 64 18.69 -1.01 2.79
N THR A 65 19.33 -0.17 3.61
CA THR A 65 18.84 1.18 3.92
C THR A 65 18.98 2.14 2.73
N HIS A 66 19.85 1.83 1.76
CA HIS A 66 19.89 2.53 0.49
C HIS A 66 18.72 2.06 -0.36
N PHE A 67 18.01 3.01 -0.92
CA PHE A 67 16.83 2.73 -1.74
C PHE A 67 17.22 1.93 -3.00
N ASP A 68 16.59 0.77 -3.14
CA ASP A 68 16.60 -0.07 -4.33
C ASP A 68 15.18 -0.60 -4.55
N ALA A 69 14.51 -0.07 -5.57
CA ALA A 69 13.13 -0.41 -5.86
C ALA A 69 12.91 -1.92 -6.10
N ASN A 70 13.89 -2.60 -6.74
CA ASN A 70 13.80 -4.04 -6.97
C ASN A 70 13.94 -4.83 -5.67
N ALA A 71 14.87 -4.47 -4.80
CA ALA A 71 15.06 -5.13 -3.50
C ALA A 71 13.81 -5.00 -2.63
N TYR A 72 13.24 -3.81 -2.56
CA TYR A 72 11.98 -3.56 -1.83
C TYR A 72 10.80 -4.32 -2.44
N ALA A 73 10.62 -4.26 -3.77
CA ALA A 73 9.56 -5.00 -4.45
C ALA A 73 9.69 -6.53 -4.25
N ASN A 74 10.92 -7.07 -4.25
CA ASN A 74 11.18 -8.49 -3.99
C ASN A 74 10.81 -8.88 -2.55
N ALA A 75 11.18 -8.06 -1.57
CA ALA A 75 10.85 -8.32 -0.16
C ALA A 75 9.33 -8.31 0.07
N ILE A 76 8.62 -7.31 -0.49
CA ILE A 76 7.16 -7.22 -0.40
C ILE A 76 6.50 -8.40 -1.12
N HIS A 77 6.95 -8.72 -2.34
CA HIS A 77 6.44 -9.86 -3.12
C HIS A 77 6.61 -11.19 -2.36
N GLY A 78 7.81 -11.43 -1.81
CA GLY A 78 8.09 -12.66 -1.04
C GLY A 78 7.15 -12.79 0.16
N PHE A 79 6.96 -11.71 0.92
CA PHE A 79 6.03 -11.70 2.05
C PHE A 79 4.58 -11.90 1.61
N ALA A 80 4.14 -11.18 0.59
CA ALA A 80 2.78 -11.25 0.08
C ALA A 80 2.41 -12.66 -0.42
N SER A 81 3.31 -13.31 -1.16
CA SER A 81 3.12 -14.65 -1.68
C SER A 81 3.03 -15.71 -0.58
N GLN A 82 3.88 -15.62 0.46
CA GLN A 82 3.88 -16.55 1.59
C GLN A 82 2.64 -16.41 2.49
N ASN A 83 2.02 -15.23 2.54
CA ASN A 83 0.91 -14.92 3.42
C ASN A 83 -0.44 -14.78 2.70
N ASN A 84 -0.55 -15.19 1.43
CA ASN A 84 -1.76 -15.11 0.63
C ASN A 84 -2.39 -13.70 0.61
N VAL A 85 -1.54 -12.67 0.53
CA VAL A 85 -1.98 -11.29 0.41
C VAL A 85 -2.61 -11.06 -0.96
N THR A 86 -3.78 -10.43 -0.98
CA THR A 86 -4.51 -10.13 -2.23
C THR A 86 -4.57 -8.63 -2.53
N HIS A 87 -4.41 -7.78 -1.52
CA HIS A 87 -4.47 -6.34 -1.72
C HIS A 87 -3.28 -5.67 -1.03
N ILE A 88 -2.58 -4.84 -1.78
CA ILE A 88 -1.45 -4.07 -1.26
C ILE A 88 -1.79 -2.59 -1.32
N ILE A 89 -1.69 -1.93 -0.17
CA ILE A 89 -1.92 -0.49 -0.02
C ILE A 89 -0.60 0.17 0.31
N MET A 90 -0.24 1.21 -0.43
CA MET A 90 0.98 1.97 -0.20
C MET A 90 0.76 3.45 -0.54
N GLY A 91 1.67 4.32 -0.14
CA GLY A 91 1.61 5.74 -0.49
C GLY A 91 1.94 6.00 -1.96
N SER A 92 1.90 7.27 -2.35
CA SER A 92 2.28 7.75 -3.69
C SER A 92 3.54 8.62 -3.65
N SER A 93 4.49 8.29 -2.78
CA SER A 93 5.81 8.94 -2.72
C SER A 93 6.62 8.70 -4.00
N ALA A 94 7.75 9.39 -4.15
CA ALA A 94 8.67 9.14 -5.26
C ALA A 94 9.15 7.67 -5.28
N ASP A 95 9.55 7.13 -4.11
CA ASP A 95 10.02 5.75 -3.97
C ASP A 95 8.91 4.75 -4.28
N ALA A 96 7.71 4.97 -3.73
CA ALA A 96 6.54 4.13 -3.97
C ALA A 96 6.18 4.03 -5.45
N LYS A 97 6.33 5.11 -6.22
CA LYS A 97 6.09 5.11 -7.67
C LYS A 97 7.04 4.23 -8.46
N PHE A 98 8.23 3.95 -7.94
CA PHE A 98 9.14 2.96 -8.53
C PHE A 98 8.82 1.54 -8.06
N ILE A 99 8.47 1.35 -6.79
CA ILE A 99 8.18 0.03 -6.21
C ILE A 99 6.86 -0.54 -6.74
N ALA A 100 5.79 0.26 -6.75
CA ALA A 100 4.43 -0.22 -7.01
C ALA A 100 4.25 -0.90 -8.38
N PRO A 101 4.73 -0.36 -9.51
CA PRO A 101 4.59 -1.03 -10.80
C PRO A 101 5.44 -2.31 -10.90
N LEU A 102 6.64 -2.34 -10.30
CA LEU A 102 7.45 -3.55 -10.24
C LEU A 102 6.75 -4.64 -9.43
N LEU A 103 6.17 -4.28 -8.30
CA LEU A 103 5.42 -5.18 -7.44
C LEU A 103 4.16 -5.70 -8.15
N ALA A 104 3.41 -4.82 -8.81
CA ALA A 104 2.24 -5.19 -9.58
C ALA A 104 2.57 -6.21 -10.68
N ALA A 105 3.66 -5.99 -11.41
CA ALA A 105 4.14 -6.93 -12.43
C ALA A 105 4.50 -8.29 -11.83
N LYS A 106 5.19 -8.32 -10.68
CA LYS A 106 5.58 -9.58 -10.01
C LYS A 106 4.38 -10.38 -9.48
N LEU A 107 3.32 -9.70 -9.07
CA LEU A 107 2.09 -10.30 -8.52
C LEU A 107 1.01 -10.54 -9.58
N ASN A 108 1.22 -10.19 -10.84
CA ASN A 108 0.17 -10.10 -11.86
C ASN A 108 -1.04 -9.30 -11.37
N ALA A 109 -0.78 -8.21 -10.66
CA ALA A 109 -1.77 -7.38 -10.01
C ALA A 109 -2.16 -6.16 -10.86
N GLY A 110 -3.41 -5.74 -10.76
CA GLY A 110 -3.83 -4.42 -11.23
C GLY A 110 -3.25 -3.32 -10.33
N TYR A 111 -2.79 -2.22 -10.93
CA TYR A 111 -2.23 -1.09 -10.20
C TYR A 111 -3.02 0.19 -10.43
N ALA A 112 -3.44 0.84 -9.34
CA ALA A 112 -4.10 2.15 -9.36
C ALA A 112 -3.29 3.15 -8.53
N PRO A 113 -2.56 4.10 -9.16
CA PRO A 113 -1.85 5.17 -8.45
C PRO A 113 -2.78 6.34 -8.11
N ASN A 114 -2.37 7.15 -7.12
CA ASN A 114 -3.02 8.42 -6.74
C ASN A 114 -4.52 8.26 -6.42
N VAL A 115 -4.86 7.20 -5.71
CA VAL A 115 -6.23 6.94 -5.25
C VAL A 115 -6.57 7.91 -4.13
N ILE A 116 -7.78 8.49 -4.19
CA ILE A 116 -8.22 9.58 -3.29
C ILE A 116 -9.48 9.26 -2.49
N ALA A 117 -10.03 8.08 -2.65
CA ALA A 117 -11.20 7.63 -1.89
C ALA A 117 -11.18 6.10 -1.75
N LEU A 118 -11.93 5.59 -0.78
CA LEU A 118 -12.22 4.17 -0.68
C LEU A 118 -12.97 3.70 -1.94
N PRO A 119 -12.91 2.39 -2.27
CA PRO A 119 -13.62 1.86 -3.42
C PRO A 119 -15.12 2.15 -3.37
N ASP A 120 -15.66 2.59 -4.50
CA ASP A 120 -17.12 2.72 -4.67
C ASP A 120 -17.77 1.35 -4.83
N GLU A 121 -17.09 0.44 -5.56
CA GLU A 121 -17.49 -0.93 -5.80
C GLU A 121 -16.38 -1.91 -5.40
N LEU A 122 -16.77 -3.09 -4.93
CA LEU A 122 -15.83 -4.11 -4.43
C LEU A 122 -15.68 -5.31 -5.39
N SER A 123 -16.55 -5.42 -6.39
CA SER A 123 -16.50 -6.52 -7.37
C SER A 123 -17.00 -6.05 -8.74
N PRO A 124 -16.10 -5.67 -9.66
CA PRO A 124 -14.66 -5.48 -9.46
C PRO A 124 -14.34 -4.28 -8.57
N ILE A 125 -13.18 -4.29 -7.93
CA ILE A 125 -12.74 -3.15 -7.11
C ILE A 125 -12.59 -1.92 -8.01
N THR A 126 -13.41 -0.90 -7.74
CA THR A 126 -13.44 0.36 -8.48
C THR A 126 -13.02 1.50 -7.59
N VAL A 127 -11.92 2.15 -7.91
CA VAL A 127 -11.34 3.25 -7.12
C VAL A 127 -11.34 4.56 -7.87
N LYS A 128 -11.60 5.65 -7.16
CA LYS A 128 -11.47 7.01 -7.67
C LYS A 128 -10.03 7.49 -7.47
N ARG A 129 -9.42 8.01 -8.54
CA ARG A 129 -8.07 8.55 -8.49
C ARG A 129 -7.92 9.83 -9.30
N THR A 130 -6.87 10.60 -9.00
CA THR A 130 -6.51 11.76 -9.81
C THR A 130 -5.73 11.33 -11.06
N ALA A 131 -5.93 12.07 -12.15
CA ALA A 131 -5.23 11.89 -13.41
C ALA A 131 -4.84 13.25 -14.02
N PHE A 132 -3.97 13.22 -15.04
CA PHE A 132 -3.51 14.41 -15.77
C PHE A 132 -3.00 15.52 -14.84
N THR A 133 -2.07 15.18 -13.95
CA THR A 133 -1.49 16.11 -12.96
C THR A 133 -2.59 16.78 -12.12
N ASN A 134 -3.48 15.97 -11.55
CA ASN A 134 -4.62 16.37 -10.71
C ASN A 134 -5.68 17.27 -11.40
N LYS A 135 -5.73 17.28 -12.74
CA LYS A 135 -6.71 18.06 -13.50
C LYS A 135 -8.01 17.32 -13.77
N ALA A 136 -8.03 16.00 -13.57
CA ALA A 136 -9.22 15.18 -13.76
C ALA A 136 -9.31 14.09 -12.68
N PHE A 137 -10.53 13.61 -12.46
CA PHE A 137 -10.81 12.39 -11.68
C PHE A 137 -11.21 11.28 -12.63
N VAL A 138 -10.74 10.08 -12.36
CA VAL A 138 -11.09 8.88 -13.12
C VAL A 138 -11.45 7.76 -12.16
N HIS A 139 -12.41 6.92 -12.55
CA HIS A 139 -12.70 5.67 -11.88
C HIS A 139 -11.94 4.56 -12.60
N THR A 140 -11.19 3.78 -11.83
CA THR A 140 -10.37 2.69 -12.35
C THR A 140 -10.86 1.38 -11.76
N GLN A 141 -11.24 0.44 -12.61
CA GLN A 141 -11.59 -0.93 -12.21
C GLN A 141 -10.35 -1.80 -12.21
N LEU A 142 -10.14 -2.50 -11.12
CA LEU A 142 -9.07 -3.49 -10.95
C LEU A 142 -9.67 -4.89 -11.16
N LEU A 143 -9.40 -5.49 -12.32
CA LEU A 143 -10.01 -6.75 -12.75
C LEU A 143 -9.21 -8.00 -12.33
N THR A 144 -8.06 -7.79 -11.69
CA THR A 144 -7.16 -8.87 -11.27
C THR A 144 -7.47 -9.35 -9.87
N ALA A 145 -7.13 -10.61 -9.58
CA ALA A 145 -7.32 -11.21 -8.25
C ALA A 145 -6.46 -10.53 -7.17
N CYS A 146 -5.30 -9.98 -7.56
CA CYS A 146 -4.45 -9.18 -6.68
C CYS A 146 -4.45 -7.72 -7.13
N THR A 147 -4.40 -6.78 -6.18
CA THR A 147 -4.40 -5.35 -6.47
C THR A 147 -3.31 -4.60 -5.71
N VAL A 148 -2.73 -3.58 -6.34
CA VAL A 148 -1.82 -2.63 -5.72
C VAL A 148 -2.45 -1.25 -5.82
N ILE A 149 -2.65 -0.58 -4.69
CA ILE A 149 -3.30 0.73 -4.60
C ILE A 149 -2.30 1.72 -4.01
N GLY A 150 -2.00 2.77 -4.77
CA GLY A 150 -1.20 3.91 -4.31
C GLY A 150 -2.11 5.03 -3.83
N VAL A 151 -2.15 5.28 -2.52
CA VAL A 151 -2.95 6.34 -1.90
C VAL A 151 -2.31 7.69 -2.19
N GLY A 152 -3.09 8.62 -2.70
CA GLY A 152 -2.65 10.00 -2.96
C GLY A 152 -2.34 10.74 -1.65
N ASN A 153 -1.43 11.68 -1.67
CA ASN A 153 -1.11 12.49 -0.49
C ASN A 153 -2.26 13.42 -0.11
N ASN A 154 -2.57 13.51 1.17
CA ASN A 154 -3.68 14.30 1.74
C ASN A 154 -5.04 13.93 1.12
N ALA A 155 -5.25 12.65 0.85
CA ALA A 155 -6.45 12.14 0.19
C ALA A 155 -7.41 11.45 1.16
N PHE A 156 -6.93 11.09 2.39
CA PHE A 156 -7.70 10.29 3.34
C PHE A 156 -7.50 10.74 4.80
#